data_29ce9fc28378d8af24e67e8353d6d6df
#
_entry.id   29ce9fc28378d8af24e67e8353d6d6df
#
_cell.length_a   1.000
_cell.length_b   1.000
_cell.length_c   1.000
_cell.angle_alpha   90.00
_cell.angle_beta   90.00
_cell.angle_gamma   90.00
#
_symmetry.space_group_name_H-M   'P 1'
#
loop_
_entity.id
_entity.type
_entity.pdbx_description
1 polymer ?
#
loop_
_entity_poly.entity_id
_entity_poly.type
_entity_poly.pdbx_seq_one_letter_code
_entity_poly.pdbx_strand_id
1 'polypeptide(L)' 'MFSLFKKKESVSRIEDMEGNELKPGDHVISFRYDLGECTILSAENGIEYFSIGKGIKVHYARMIDASTGRQKVRKLS' A
#
# COMPACT_ATOMS: atom_id res chain seq x y z
N MET A 1 27.47 -6.90 -13.06
CA MET A 1 26.89 -6.97 -13.23
C MET A 1 26.43 -6.90 -13.00
N PHE A 2 26.42 -6.92 -12.64
CA PHE A 2 25.64 -6.94 -12.68
C PHE A 2 24.96 -6.76 -12.39
N SER A 3 24.94 -6.61 -12.21
CA SER A 3 23.97 -6.52 -12.16
C SER A 3 23.32 -6.31 -11.86
N LEU A 4 23.40 -6.17 -11.67
CA LEU A 4 22.53 -6.13 -11.59
C LEU A 4 21.89 -5.97 -11.18
N PHE A 5 21.96 -5.81 -10.95
CA PHE A 5 21.09 -5.79 -10.86
C PHE A 5 20.37 -5.55 -10.36
N LYS A 6 20.18 -5.22 -10.27
CA LYS A 6 19.39 -5.12 -10.06
C LYS A 6 18.67 -4.83 -9.50
N LYS A 7 18.49 -4.67 -9.36
CA LYS A 7 17.70 -4.53 -9.09
C LYS A 7 16.98 -4.30 -8.55
N LYS A 8 16.85 -4.14 -8.43
CA LYS A 8 16.12 -4.03 -8.17
C LYS A 8 15.30 -3.94 -7.73
N GLU A 9 15.15 -4.09 -7.83
CA GLU A 9 14.40 -4.19 -7.69
C GLU A 9 13.81 -4.16 -6.97
N SER A 10 14.07 -4.49 -6.83
CA SER A 10 13.75 -4.61 -6.16
C SER A 10 12.94 -4.18 -5.56
N VAL A 11 12.90 -4.62 -5.91
CA VAL A 11 11.79 -3.87 -5.49
C VAL A 11 11.08 -4.29 -4.24
N SER A 12 10.91 -3.38 -3.36
CA SER A 12 10.24 -3.68 -2.12
C SER A 12 8.79 -4.01 -2.33
N ARG A 13 8.32 -5.03 -1.69
CA ARG A 13 6.91 -5.35 -1.68
C ARG A 13 6.18 -4.36 -0.77
N ILE A 14 4.97 -4.01 -1.17
CA ILE A 14 4.10 -3.18 -0.34
C ILE A 14 3.21 -4.13 0.44
N GLU A 15 3.31 -4.07 1.77
CA GLU A 15 2.64 -5.04 2.65
C GLU A 15 1.76 -4.32 3.67
N ASP A 16 0.68 -5.01 4.08
CA ASP A 16 -0.16 -4.50 5.16
C ASP A 16 0.50 -4.76 6.51
N MET A 17 -0.21 -4.41 7.58
CA MET A 17 0.35 -4.54 8.94
C MET A 17 0.71 -5.96 9.31
N GLU A 18 0.09 -6.94 8.66
CA GLU A 18 0.31 -8.34 8.96
C GLU A 18 1.26 -9.03 7.98
N GLY A 19 1.86 -8.24 7.07
CA GLY A 19 2.81 -8.79 6.10
C GLY A 19 2.19 -9.35 4.84
N ASN A 20 0.90 -9.12 4.61
CA ASN A 20 0.27 -9.56 3.38
C ASN A 20 0.56 -8.58 2.25
N GLU A 21 0.97 -9.11 1.10
CA GLU A 21 1.26 -8.27 -0.05
C GLU A 21 -0.01 -7.61 -0.58
N LEU A 22 0.09 -6.32 -0.90
CA LEU A 22 -1.04 -5.53 -1.38
C LEU A 22 -0.90 -5.29 -2.87
N LYS A 23 -1.99 -5.48 -3.61
CA LYS A 23 -2.02 -5.33 -5.06
C LYS A 23 -3.26 -4.55 -5.46
N PRO A 24 -3.24 -3.88 -6.64
CA PRO A 24 -4.44 -3.22 -7.15
C PRO A 24 -5.61 -4.19 -7.21
N GLY A 25 -6.77 -3.72 -6.77
CA GLY A 25 -7.97 -4.54 -6.71
C GLY A 25 -8.25 -5.12 -5.33
N ASP A 26 -7.25 -5.12 -4.44
CA ASP A 26 -7.46 -5.60 -3.08
C ASP A 26 -8.29 -4.61 -2.28
N HIS A 27 -8.95 -5.13 -1.25
CA HIS A 27 -9.71 -4.31 -0.31
C HIS A 27 -9.03 -4.35 1.04
N VAL A 28 -8.94 -3.19 1.68
CA VAL A 28 -8.27 -3.06 2.97
C VAL A 28 -9.09 -2.16 3.88
N ILE A 29 -8.81 -2.24 5.19
CA ILE A 29 -9.30 -1.27 6.16
C ILE A 29 -8.11 -0.42 6.58
N SER A 30 -8.29 0.90 6.54
CA SER A 30 -7.21 1.84 6.87
C SER A 30 -7.31 2.27 8.32
N PHE A 31 -6.14 2.42 8.96
CA PHE A 31 -6.06 2.90 10.33
C PHE A 31 -5.45 4.29 10.41
N ARG A 32 -5.35 4.98 9.27
CA ARG A 32 -4.79 6.32 9.21
C ARG A 32 -5.74 7.22 8.43
N TYR A 33 -5.80 8.50 8.79
CA TYR A 33 -6.59 9.53 8.10
C TYR A 33 -8.10 9.23 8.12
N ASP A 34 -8.53 8.32 8.97
CA ASP A 34 -9.94 7.98 9.11
C ASP A 34 -10.57 7.57 7.77
N LEU A 35 -9.78 6.90 6.94
CA LEU A 35 -10.23 6.52 5.60
C LEU A 35 -11.22 5.36 5.59
N GLY A 36 -11.16 4.51 6.62
CA GLY A 36 -12.03 3.34 6.68
C GLY A 36 -11.69 2.33 5.60
N GLU A 37 -12.72 1.77 5.01
CA GLU A 37 -12.54 0.75 3.98
C GLU A 37 -12.09 1.37 2.67
N CYS A 38 -11.07 0.79 2.05
CA CYS A 38 -10.47 1.32 0.83
C CYS A 38 -10.30 0.22 -0.20
N THR A 39 -10.31 0.63 -1.47
CA THR A 39 -9.91 -0.22 -2.58
C THR A 39 -8.53 0.25 -3.04
N ILE A 40 -7.65 -0.71 -3.31
CA ILE A 40 -6.31 -0.38 -3.78
C ILE A 40 -6.35 -0.20 -5.29
N LEU A 41 -5.79 0.91 -5.75
CA LEU A 41 -5.70 1.25 -7.16
C LEU A 41 -4.24 1.35 -7.57
N SER A 42 -3.96 1.11 -8.86
CA SER A 42 -2.64 1.38 -9.41
C SER A 42 -2.37 2.86 -9.38
N ALA A 43 -1.14 3.20 -9.06
CA ALA A 43 -0.69 4.59 -9.10
C ALA A 43 0.71 4.63 -9.66
N GLU A 44 1.11 5.80 -10.14
CA GLU A 44 2.46 6.01 -10.60
C GLU A 44 3.41 5.73 -9.43
N ASN A 45 4.38 4.86 -9.64
CA ASN A 45 5.37 4.49 -8.63
C ASN A 45 4.80 3.68 -7.47
N GLY A 46 3.65 3.02 -7.67
CA GLY A 46 3.14 2.16 -6.60
C GLY A 46 1.63 2.02 -6.62
N ILE A 47 1.04 2.19 -5.45
CA ILE A 47 -0.40 2.05 -5.29
C ILE A 47 -0.96 3.25 -4.55
N GLU A 48 -2.28 3.41 -4.65
CA GLU A 48 -2.98 4.40 -3.86
C GLU A 48 -4.25 3.76 -3.30
N TYR A 49 -4.76 4.38 -2.24
CA TYR A 49 -5.95 3.89 -1.54
C TYR A 49 -7.12 4.79 -1.87
N PHE A 50 -8.18 4.22 -2.40
CA PHE A 50 -9.41 4.96 -2.62
C PHE A 50 -10.37 4.69 -1.46
N SER A 51 -10.65 5.70 -0.67
CA SER A 51 -11.58 5.57 0.45
C SER A 51 -13.00 5.53 -0.08
N ILE A 52 -13.68 4.41 0.13
CA ILE A 52 -15.02 4.23 -0.38
C ILE A 52 -15.98 5.21 0.30
N GLY A 53 -15.82 5.39 1.60
CA GLY A 53 -16.70 6.27 2.35
C GLY A 53 -16.47 7.75 2.10
N LYS A 54 -15.21 8.15 1.88
CA LYS A 54 -14.87 9.57 1.72
C LYS A 54 -14.71 10.01 0.28
N GLY A 55 -14.53 9.07 -0.65
CA GLY A 55 -14.37 9.40 -2.06
C GLY A 55 -13.06 10.08 -2.38
N ILE A 56 -12.02 9.88 -1.59
CA ILE A 56 -10.71 10.49 -1.83
C ILE A 56 -9.66 9.40 -2.00
N LYS A 57 -8.53 9.80 -2.59
CA LYS A 57 -7.40 8.90 -2.79
C LYS A 57 -6.20 9.38 -1.99
N VAL A 58 -5.45 8.41 -1.43
CA VAL A 58 -4.24 8.71 -0.67
C VAL A 58 -3.14 7.80 -1.20
N HIS A 59 -2.01 8.39 -1.58
CA HIS A 59 -0.87 7.63 -2.10
C HIS A 59 -0.26 6.79 -0.99
N TYR A 60 0.25 5.61 -1.35
CA TYR A 60 0.75 4.66 -0.36
C TYR A 60 1.90 5.23 0.48
N ALA A 61 2.67 6.17 -0.08
CA ALA A 61 3.79 6.76 0.66
C ALA A 61 3.34 7.48 1.92
N ARG A 62 2.08 7.90 1.97
CA ARG A 62 1.53 8.58 3.14
C ARG A 62 0.97 7.60 4.17
N MET A 63 1.01 6.32 3.88
CA MET A 63 0.43 5.28 4.73
C MET A 63 1.49 4.40 5.36
N ILE A 64 2.76 4.78 5.25
CA ILE A 64 3.86 3.97 5.79
C ILE A 64 3.95 4.16 7.30
N ASP A 65 4.01 3.04 8.01
CA ASP A 65 4.31 3.03 9.43
C ASP A 65 5.82 3.06 9.58
N ALA A 66 6.35 4.15 10.12
CA ALA A 66 7.80 4.34 10.21
C ALA A 66 8.48 3.26 11.05
N SER A 67 7.76 2.66 12.00
CA SER A 67 8.37 1.67 12.88
C SER A 67 8.49 0.30 12.24
N THR A 68 7.66 -0.02 11.24
CA THR A 68 7.68 -1.35 10.60
C THR A 68 8.01 -1.30 9.12
N GLY A 69 7.85 -0.14 8.48
CA GLY A 69 7.98 -0.02 7.04
C GLY A 69 6.79 -0.56 6.29
N ARG A 70 5.75 -1.00 6.98
CA ARG A 70 4.55 -1.54 6.37
C ARG A 70 3.46 -0.49 6.31
N GLN A 71 2.42 -0.80 5.53
CA GLN A 71 1.29 0.12 5.37
C GLN A 71 0.37 0.03 6.58
N LYS A 72 -0.19 1.17 6.98
CA LYS A 72 -1.12 1.25 8.12
C LYS A 72 -2.51 0.79 7.72
N VAL A 73 -2.60 -0.38 7.13
CA VAL A 73 -3.87 -0.96 6.71
C VAL A 73 -3.86 -2.45 6.97
N ARG A 74 -5.03 -3.07 6.93
CA ARG A 74 -5.15 -4.52 7.03
C ARG A 74 -5.96 -5.01 5.85
N LYS A 75 -5.43 -6.01 5.16
CA LYS A 75 -6.08 -6.59 4.00
C LYS A 75 -7.33 -7.34 4.41
N LEU A 76 -8.42 -7.09 3.69
CA LEU A 76 -9.70 -7.75 3.94
C LEU A 76 -9.94 -8.93 3.01
N SER A 77 -9.36 -8.88 1.81
CA SER A 77 -9.56 -9.97 0.85
C SER A 77 -8.43 -10.02 -0.16
#